data_18cc99174771d6cbab2fd611a5659bf7
#
_entry.id   18cc99174771d6cbab2fd611a5659bf7
#
_cell.length_a   1.000
_cell.length_b   1.000
_cell.length_c   1.000
_cell.angle_alpha   90.00
_cell.angle_beta   90.00
_cell.angle_gamma   90.00
#
_symmetry.space_group_name_H-M   'P 1'
#
loop_
_entity.id
_entity.type
_entity.pdbx_description
1 polymer ?
#
loop_
_entity_poly.entity_id
_entity_poly.type
_entity_poly.pdbx_seq_one_letter_code
_entity_poly.pdbx_strand_id
1 'polypeptide(L)'
;MKKYLLSFAVLLGGCLLFSSCSEDDDNKNDNQTFVTVTNGAYVLNEGSYYSNISGSLSYIDYSSSTIANGLFQSVNGRSLGGTPNSMLLAGGEGYIACTDENRVEIIDASLKSVASVSITQPREMATDGESVFVTSYDGTVSQISCASHTVVAKSEVIGACLEGIAYRDGSLYVCNAYNSDYTYNTNVVKLNASTLKKEKDITVACNPTSIKASDGALYVLSSGNYGDIKAQIQKIDASDSVTYLLDGTLFDVCNGTLYVINSVTNWETYESTTTYTRCDADGKKTSFTPTENIVSPCAIAVDPVTGYVFISSYATGANGYADYSADGYVCVFDFDNDKSWKYTAGVGPCTIVFNEVSVAK
;
A
#
# COMPACT_ATOMS: atom_id res chain seq x y z
N MET A 1 -27.72 -22.56 -19.98
CA MET A 1 -27.13 -21.61 -19.06
C MET A 1 -26.90 -22.30 -17.71
N LYS A 2 -25.69 -22.80 -17.47
CA LYS A 2 -25.33 -23.42 -16.18
C LYS A 2 -24.70 -22.33 -15.32
N LYS A 3 -25.36 -21.99 -14.20
CA LYS A 3 -24.82 -21.10 -13.17
C LYS A 3 -23.74 -21.87 -12.43
N TYR A 4 -22.48 -21.44 -12.57
CA TYR A 4 -21.40 -21.90 -11.70
C TYR A 4 -21.49 -21.07 -10.42
N LEU A 5 -21.95 -21.67 -9.32
CA LEU A 5 -21.72 -21.16 -7.98
C LEU A 5 -20.23 -21.40 -7.66
N LEU A 6 -19.43 -20.35 -7.65
CA LEU A 6 -18.13 -20.42 -7.02
C LEU A 6 -18.35 -20.39 -5.51
N SER A 7 -18.10 -21.51 -4.86
CA SER A 7 -18.06 -21.60 -3.40
C SER A 7 -16.69 -21.09 -2.96
N PHE A 8 -16.60 -19.83 -2.55
CA PHE A 8 -15.45 -19.30 -1.81
C PHE A 8 -15.54 -19.86 -0.38
N ALA A 9 -14.77 -20.89 -0.09
CA ALA A 9 -14.53 -21.31 1.29
C ALA A 9 -13.35 -20.50 1.84
N VAL A 10 -13.65 -19.36 2.46
CA VAL A 10 -12.66 -18.62 3.23
C VAL A 10 -12.61 -19.24 4.63
N LEU A 11 -11.51 -19.93 4.93
CA LEU A 11 -11.20 -20.36 6.30
C LEU A 11 -10.77 -19.12 7.11
N LEU A 12 -11.64 -18.69 8.02
CA LEU A 12 -11.32 -17.68 9.03
C LEU A 12 -10.24 -18.24 9.97
N GLY A 13 -9.03 -17.71 9.87
CA GLY A 13 -8.00 -17.86 10.89
C GLY A 13 -8.25 -16.86 12.02
N GLY A 14 -8.96 -17.28 13.07
CA GLY A 14 -9.18 -16.45 14.26
C GLY A 14 -7.91 -16.25 15.07
N CYS A 15 -7.56 -15.01 15.40
CA CYS A 15 -6.60 -14.68 16.44
C CYS A 15 -7.15 -15.13 17.80
N LEU A 16 -6.58 -16.19 18.37
CA LEU A 16 -6.83 -16.58 19.77
C LEU A 16 -5.94 -15.75 20.69
N LEU A 17 -6.56 -14.83 21.39
CA LEU A 17 -5.96 -14.18 22.56
C LEU A 17 -5.83 -15.21 23.68
N PHE A 18 -4.61 -15.48 24.12
CA PHE A 18 -4.36 -16.31 25.31
C PHE A 18 -4.68 -15.51 26.57
N SER A 19 -5.82 -15.84 27.17
CA SER A 19 -6.10 -15.54 28.58
C SER A 19 -5.59 -16.72 29.41
N SER A 20 -4.59 -16.47 30.24
CA SER A 20 -4.08 -17.42 31.24
C SER A 20 -5.07 -17.54 32.39
N CYS A 21 -5.55 -18.74 32.67
CA CYS A 21 -5.93 -19.18 34.01
C CYS A 21 -5.77 -20.70 34.17
N SER A 22 -5.15 -21.05 35.26
CA SER A 22 -4.66 -22.32 35.75
C SER A 22 -5.69 -23.44 35.93
N GLU A 23 -5.20 -24.62 35.86
CA GLU A 23 -5.22 -25.86 36.65
C GLU A 23 -5.67 -27.13 35.91
N ASP A 24 -4.71 -28.05 35.92
CA ASP A 24 -4.75 -29.51 35.84
C ASP A 24 -5.76 -30.25 34.92
N ASP A 25 -5.27 -30.79 33.80
CA ASP A 25 -5.31 -32.22 33.56
C ASP A 25 -4.44 -32.68 32.37
N ASP A 26 -3.87 -33.87 32.52
CA ASP A 26 -2.90 -34.53 31.67
C ASP A 26 -3.27 -34.68 30.19
N ASN A 27 -2.26 -34.49 29.33
CA ASN A 27 -2.04 -35.11 28.01
C ASN A 27 -2.59 -34.44 26.74
N LYS A 28 -1.69 -33.90 26.07
CA LYS A 28 -1.29 -33.84 24.67
C LYS A 28 -0.83 -32.42 24.32
N ASN A 29 0.48 -32.21 24.40
CA ASN A 29 1.18 -31.14 23.69
C ASN A 29 1.11 -31.43 22.18
N ASP A 30 0.02 -31.10 21.53
CA ASP A 30 0.01 -30.83 20.12
C ASP A 30 0.62 -29.43 19.94
N ASN A 31 1.95 -29.37 19.87
CA ASN A 31 2.67 -28.20 19.39
C ASN A 31 2.35 -28.03 17.90
N GLN A 32 1.14 -27.55 17.61
CA GLN A 32 0.73 -27.19 16.27
C GLN A 32 1.57 -25.97 15.83
N THR A 33 2.52 -26.17 14.96
CA THR A 33 3.31 -25.09 14.37
C THR A 33 2.49 -24.43 13.27
N PHE A 34 2.43 -23.09 13.28
CA PHE A 34 1.80 -22.32 12.23
C PHE A 34 2.87 -21.71 11.32
N VAL A 35 2.55 -21.62 10.04
CA VAL A 35 3.37 -20.92 9.04
C VAL A 35 2.50 -19.88 8.33
N THR A 36 3.09 -18.73 8.03
CA THR A 36 2.43 -17.73 7.20
C THR A 36 2.58 -18.11 5.74
N VAL A 37 1.48 -18.05 5.01
CA VAL A 37 1.44 -18.21 3.56
C VAL A 37 0.69 -17.05 2.93
N THR A 38 1.03 -16.69 1.69
CA THR A 38 0.25 -15.72 0.92
C THR A 38 -0.67 -16.47 -0.03
N ASN A 39 -1.98 -16.27 0.12
CA ASN A 39 -2.98 -16.88 -0.76
C ASN A 39 -3.15 -16.11 -2.08
N GLY A 40 -2.79 -14.83 -2.09
CA GLY A 40 -2.93 -13.96 -3.25
C GLY A 40 -2.75 -12.50 -2.89
N ALA A 41 -3.08 -11.61 -3.82
CA ALA A 41 -2.93 -10.19 -3.64
C ALA A 41 -4.19 -9.42 -4.09
N TYR A 42 -4.64 -8.50 -3.25
CA TYR A 42 -5.60 -7.47 -3.64
C TYR A 42 -4.91 -6.40 -4.48
N VAL A 43 -5.58 -5.95 -5.52
CA VAL A 43 -5.16 -4.83 -6.36
C VAL A 43 -6.26 -3.79 -6.32
N LEU A 44 -5.97 -2.66 -5.69
CA LEU A 44 -6.85 -1.51 -5.68
C LEU A 44 -6.63 -0.70 -6.95
N ASN A 45 -7.70 -0.43 -7.66
CA ASN A 45 -7.70 0.36 -8.88
C ASN A 45 -8.37 1.71 -8.60
N GLU A 46 -7.64 2.81 -8.76
CA GLU A 46 -8.13 4.15 -8.41
C GLU A 46 -9.25 4.66 -9.32
N GLY A 47 -9.40 4.05 -10.51
CA GLY A 47 -10.29 4.56 -11.53
C GLY A 47 -9.67 5.74 -12.28
N SER A 48 -10.51 6.65 -12.74
CA SER A 48 -10.07 7.86 -13.43
C SER A 48 -11.02 9.03 -13.14
N TYR A 49 -10.53 10.03 -12.42
CA TYR A 49 -11.29 11.25 -12.13
C TYR A 49 -11.75 11.96 -13.42
N TYR A 50 -10.81 12.18 -14.34
CA TYR A 50 -11.09 12.90 -15.60
C TYR A 50 -12.01 12.16 -16.56
N SER A 51 -12.01 10.82 -16.51
CA SER A 51 -12.88 9.96 -17.34
C SER A 51 -14.15 9.53 -16.60
N ASN A 52 -14.37 9.98 -15.38
CA ASN A 52 -15.49 9.60 -14.52
C ASN A 52 -15.64 8.09 -14.36
N ILE A 53 -14.50 7.39 -14.16
CA ILE A 53 -14.44 5.96 -13.93
C ILE A 53 -14.22 5.73 -12.44
N SER A 54 -15.17 5.07 -11.79
CA SER A 54 -15.05 4.71 -10.37
C SER A 54 -13.93 3.71 -10.14
N GLY A 55 -13.31 3.80 -8.98
CA GLY A 55 -12.35 2.81 -8.54
C GLY A 55 -12.97 1.44 -8.30
N SER A 56 -12.12 0.43 -8.30
CA SER A 56 -12.52 -0.96 -8.18
C SER A 56 -11.49 -1.79 -7.39
N LEU A 57 -11.88 -2.99 -6.97
CA LEU A 57 -11.02 -3.95 -6.29
C LEU A 57 -10.90 -5.21 -7.12
N SER A 58 -9.68 -5.65 -7.35
CA SER A 58 -9.33 -6.91 -8.01
C SER A 58 -8.60 -7.83 -7.03
N TYR A 59 -8.56 -9.13 -7.31
CA TYR A 59 -7.81 -10.12 -6.54
C TYR A 59 -7.10 -11.10 -7.45
N ILE A 60 -5.79 -11.24 -7.26
CA ILE A 60 -4.96 -12.26 -7.91
C ILE A 60 -4.87 -13.46 -6.98
N ASP A 61 -5.39 -14.60 -7.41
CA ASP A 61 -5.39 -15.85 -6.66
C ASP A 61 -4.16 -16.68 -7.08
N TYR A 62 -3.29 -17.00 -6.14
CA TYR A 62 -2.07 -17.75 -6.40
C TYR A 62 -2.34 -19.22 -6.74
N SER A 63 -3.38 -19.80 -6.16
CA SER A 63 -3.70 -21.21 -6.37
C SER A 63 -4.17 -21.51 -7.78
N SER A 64 -4.96 -20.60 -8.35
CA SER A 64 -5.49 -20.72 -9.72
C SER A 64 -4.68 -19.93 -10.76
N SER A 65 -3.76 -19.05 -10.32
CA SER A 65 -3.03 -18.11 -11.17
C SER A 65 -3.98 -17.27 -12.04
N THR A 66 -5.05 -16.77 -11.46
CA THR A 66 -6.06 -15.95 -12.15
C THR A 66 -6.29 -14.63 -11.41
N ILE A 67 -6.86 -13.64 -12.10
CA ILE A 67 -7.36 -12.41 -11.51
C ILE A 67 -8.88 -12.33 -11.64
N ALA A 68 -9.55 -11.86 -10.58
CA ALA A 68 -10.94 -11.48 -10.59
C ALA A 68 -11.08 -9.97 -10.38
N ASN A 69 -11.81 -9.29 -11.26
CA ASN A 69 -11.98 -7.83 -11.25
C ASN A 69 -13.37 -7.42 -10.75
N GLY A 70 -13.51 -6.16 -10.30
CA GLY A 70 -14.78 -5.56 -9.89
C GLY A 70 -15.41 -6.20 -8.66
N LEU A 71 -14.59 -6.79 -7.77
CA LEU A 71 -15.05 -7.61 -6.65
C LEU A 71 -15.91 -6.83 -5.67
N PHE A 72 -15.51 -5.62 -5.29
CA PHE A 72 -16.30 -4.83 -4.34
C PHE A 72 -17.72 -4.57 -4.87
N GLN A 73 -17.83 -4.15 -6.13
CA GLN A 73 -19.13 -3.88 -6.74
C GLN A 73 -19.98 -5.14 -6.87
N SER A 74 -19.37 -6.28 -7.21
CA SER A 74 -20.09 -7.55 -7.36
C SER A 74 -20.70 -8.04 -6.05
N VAL A 75 -20.03 -7.80 -4.92
CA VAL A 75 -20.49 -8.21 -3.59
C VAL A 75 -21.48 -7.19 -2.99
N ASN A 76 -21.23 -5.88 -3.18
CA ASN A 76 -21.95 -4.83 -2.47
C ASN A 76 -23.02 -4.11 -3.32
N GLY A 77 -23.10 -4.38 -4.62
CA GLY A 77 -24.08 -3.76 -5.52
C GLY A 77 -23.85 -2.27 -5.79
N ARG A 78 -22.68 -1.72 -5.37
CA ARG A 78 -22.26 -0.34 -5.59
C ARG A 78 -20.76 -0.25 -5.84
N SER A 79 -20.30 0.84 -6.47
CA SER A 79 -18.86 1.11 -6.67
C SER A 79 -18.19 1.59 -5.37
N LEU A 80 -16.86 1.57 -5.37
CA LEU A 80 -16.05 2.23 -4.33
C LEU A 80 -16.16 3.76 -4.40
N GLY A 81 -16.54 4.30 -5.55
CA GLY A 81 -16.58 5.73 -5.82
C GLY A 81 -15.30 6.23 -6.47
N GLY A 82 -15.06 7.56 -6.38
CA GLY A 82 -13.90 8.20 -6.98
C GLY A 82 -12.64 8.02 -6.14
N THR A 83 -11.55 7.81 -6.80
CA THR A 83 -10.17 7.80 -6.28
C THR A 83 -9.98 7.06 -4.94
N PRO A 84 -10.25 5.73 -4.86
CA PRO A 84 -9.75 4.95 -3.77
C PRO A 84 -8.22 4.92 -3.87
N ASN A 85 -7.56 5.53 -2.88
CA ASN A 85 -6.13 5.84 -2.93
C ASN A 85 -5.25 4.76 -2.33
N SER A 86 -5.66 4.20 -1.20
CA SER A 86 -4.89 3.19 -0.49
C SER A 86 -5.77 2.12 0.14
N MET A 87 -5.17 0.98 0.41
CA MET A 87 -5.79 -0.15 1.11
C MET A 87 -4.77 -0.76 2.06
N LEU A 88 -5.23 -1.20 3.24
CA LEU A 88 -4.47 -2.06 4.13
C LEU A 88 -5.38 -3.12 4.78
N LEU A 89 -4.77 -4.17 5.33
CA LEU A 89 -5.45 -5.18 6.12
C LEU A 89 -5.10 -5.00 7.60
N ALA A 90 -6.11 -4.95 8.46
CA ALA A 90 -5.94 -4.90 9.91
C ALA A 90 -7.11 -5.62 10.61
N GLY A 91 -6.83 -6.37 11.68
CA GLY A 91 -7.86 -7.06 12.44
C GLY A 91 -8.68 -8.08 11.64
N GLY A 92 -8.16 -8.59 10.52
CA GLY A 92 -8.87 -9.50 9.60
C GLY A 92 -9.82 -8.82 8.62
N GLU A 93 -9.79 -7.50 8.53
CA GLU A 93 -10.61 -6.66 7.67
C GLU A 93 -9.76 -5.82 6.73
N GLY A 94 -10.35 -5.41 5.61
CA GLY A 94 -9.74 -4.49 4.64
C GLY A 94 -10.24 -3.06 4.85
N TYR A 95 -9.33 -2.10 4.92
CA TYR A 95 -9.60 -0.67 5.01
C TYR A 95 -9.21 -0.01 3.71
N ILE A 96 -10.11 0.76 3.09
CA ILE A 96 -9.90 1.40 1.79
C ILE A 96 -10.18 2.90 1.94
N ALA A 97 -9.16 3.72 1.75
CA ALA A 97 -9.30 5.19 1.74
C ALA A 97 -9.85 5.65 0.40
N CYS A 98 -11.09 6.11 0.39
CA CYS A 98 -11.78 6.65 -0.79
C CYS A 98 -11.76 8.19 -0.72
N THR A 99 -10.75 8.80 -1.33
CA THR A 99 -10.44 10.22 -1.19
C THR A 99 -11.59 11.15 -1.60
N ASP A 100 -12.13 10.97 -2.81
CA ASP A 100 -13.18 11.85 -3.33
C ASP A 100 -14.53 11.60 -2.65
N GLU A 101 -14.70 10.44 -2.03
CA GLU A 101 -15.90 10.07 -1.30
C GLU A 101 -15.87 10.51 0.18
N ASN A 102 -14.75 11.07 0.64
CA ASN A 102 -14.56 11.52 2.03
C ASN A 102 -14.84 10.40 3.06
N ARG A 103 -14.37 9.18 2.79
CA ARG A 103 -14.57 8.06 3.70
C ARG A 103 -13.46 7.03 3.62
N VAL A 104 -13.34 6.26 4.69
CA VAL A 104 -12.67 4.95 4.71
C VAL A 104 -13.75 3.88 4.68
N GLU A 105 -13.73 3.05 3.65
CA GLU A 105 -14.60 1.88 3.51
C GLU A 105 -13.96 0.70 4.25
N ILE A 106 -14.72 -0.05 5.05
CA ILE A 106 -14.25 -1.23 5.78
C ILE A 106 -14.99 -2.45 5.26
N ILE A 107 -14.23 -3.45 4.83
CA ILE A 107 -14.74 -4.70 4.26
C ILE A 107 -14.27 -5.91 5.06
N ASP A 108 -15.12 -6.91 5.21
CA ASP A 108 -14.76 -8.19 5.80
C ASP A 108 -14.02 -9.10 4.81
N ALA A 109 -13.62 -10.29 5.28
CA ALA A 109 -12.93 -11.29 4.46
C ALA A 109 -13.76 -11.80 3.26
N SER A 110 -15.08 -11.60 3.27
CA SER A 110 -15.97 -11.88 2.13
C SER A 110 -16.12 -10.69 1.18
N LEU A 111 -15.39 -9.61 1.40
CA LEU A 111 -15.41 -8.33 0.68
C LEU A 111 -16.71 -7.55 0.87
N LYS A 112 -17.52 -7.94 1.86
CA LYS A 112 -18.73 -7.21 2.19
C LYS A 112 -18.40 -5.97 2.99
N SER A 113 -18.98 -4.85 2.61
CA SER A 113 -18.91 -3.60 3.36
C SER A 113 -19.57 -3.78 4.74
N VAL A 114 -18.80 -3.63 5.80
CA VAL A 114 -19.25 -3.77 7.19
C VAL A 114 -19.38 -2.42 7.87
N ALA A 115 -18.59 -1.43 7.44
CA ALA A 115 -18.66 -0.05 7.92
C ALA A 115 -18.15 0.94 6.88
N SER A 116 -18.53 2.20 7.06
CA SER A 116 -18.01 3.34 6.30
C SER A 116 -17.78 4.50 7.27
N VAL A 117 -16.53 4.93 7.39
CA VAL A 117 -16.09 5.95 8.35
C VAL A 117 -15.82 7.25 7.63
N SER A 118 -16.53 8.33 8.00
CA SER A 118 -16.35 9.65 7.38
C SER A 118 -15.01 10.26 7.81
N ILE A 119 -14.14 10.52 6.85
CA ILE A 119 -12.85 11.23 7.00
C ILE A 119 -12.68 12.10 5.76
N THR A 120 -12.37 13.37 5.96
CA THR A 120 -12.20 14.33 4.85
C THR A 120 -10.99 13.96 4.01
N GLN A 121 -11.19 13.70 2.72
CA GLN A 121 -10.12 13.39 1.75
C GLN A 121 -9.02 12.50 2.33
N PRO A 122 -9.35 11.25 2.77
CA PRO A 122 -8.37 10.33 3.34
C PRO A 122 -7.35 9.92 2.27
N ARG A 123 -6.08 9.73 2.68
CA ARG A 123 -5.01 9.41 1.74
C ARG A 123 -4.39 8.05 2.04
N GLU A 124 -3.40 8.01 2.89
CA GLU A 124 -2.65 6.81 3.22
C GLU A 124 -2.97 6.33 4.64
N MET A 125 -2.69 5.07 4.89
CA MET A 125 -3.03 4.43 6.15
C MET A 125 -1.88 3.62 6.70
N ALA A 126 -1.77 3.57 8.04
CA ALA A 126 -0.89 2.68 8.78
C ALA A 126 -1.66 2.04 9.93
N THR A 127 -1.15 0.95 10.48
CA THR A 127 -1.78 0.25 11.62
C THR A 127 -0.76 -0.15 12.67
N ASP A 128 -1.21 -0.19 13.92
CA ASP A 128 -0.52 -0.82 15.06
C ASP A 128 -1.10 -2.20 15.40
N GLY A 129 -2.07 -2.69 14.59
CA GLY A 129 -2.81 -3.94 14.77
C GLY A 129 -4.16 -3.77 15.48
N GLU A 130 -4.34 -2.72 16.29
CA GLU A 130 -5.59 -2.42 17.04
C GLU A 130 -6.34 -1.22 16.43
N SER A 131 -5.60 -0.33 15.81
CA SER A 131 -6.10 0.90 15.19
C SER A 131 -5.55 1.07 13.78
N VAL A 132 -6.32 1.76 12.95
CA VAL A 132 -5.88 2.27 11.65
C VAL A 132 -5.76 3.78 11.73
N PHE A 133 -4.57 4.29 11.38
CA PHE A 133 -4.25 5.72 11.33
C PHE A 133 -4.33 6.18 9.89
N VAL A 134 -5.06 7.26 9.65
CA VAL A 134 -5.40 7.75 8.31
C VAL A 134 -4.94 9.19 8.15
N THR A 135 -4.08 9.45 7.16
CA THR A 135 -3.73 10.81 6.74
C THR A 135 -4.83 11.44 5.90
N SER A 136 -4.90 12.75 5.91
CA SER A 136 -5.97 13.52 5.29
C SER A 136 -5.44 14.81 4.66
N TYR A 137 -6.03 15.24 3.56
CA TYR A 137 -5.70 16.53 2.95
C TYR A 137 -6.19 17.75 3.76
N ASP A 138 -6.97 17.53 4.83
CA ASP A 138 -7.26 18.57 5.81
C ASP A 138 -6.11 18.82 6.81
N GLY A 139 -4.99 18.12 6.62
CA GLY A 139 -3.78 18.31 7.42
C GLY A 139 -3.77 17.56 8.75
N THR A 140 -4.65 16.60 8.94
CA THR A 140 -4.80 15.82 10.19
C THR A 140 -4.55 14.34 10.00
N VAL A 141 -4.32 13.63 11.11
CA VAL A 141 -4.34 12.17 11.20
C VAL A 141 -5.52 11.74 12.06
N SER A 142 -6.36 10.87 11.52
CA SER A 142 -7.48 10.27 12.25
C SER A 142 -7.12 8.85 12.68
N GLN A 143 -7.53 8.43 13.89
CA GLN A 143 -7.40 7.06 14.40
C GLN A 143 -8.76 6.38 14.38
N ILE A 144 -8.86 5.28 13.65
CA ILE A 144 -10.03 4.39 13.61
C ILE A 144 -9.73 3.19 14.50
N SER A 145 -10.60 2.88 15.45
CA SER A 145 -10.52 1.63 16.21
C SER A 145 -10.99 0.45 15.36
N CYS A 146 -10.17 -0.60 15.23
CA CYS A 146 -10.55 -1.82 14.52
C CYS A 146 -11.74 -2.54 15.19
N ALA A 147 -11.86 -2.43 16.53
CA ALA A 147 -12.95 -3.09 17.25
C ALA A 147 -14.31 -2.41 17.11
N SER A 148 -14.36 -1.08 16.93
CA SER A 148 -15.62 -0.31 16.90
C SER A 148 -15.93 0.31 15.55
N HIS A 149 -14.99 0.31 14.60
CA HIS A 149 -15.11 0.95 13.29
C HIS A 149 -15.49 2.44 13.38
N THR A 150 -14.96 3.13 14.39
CA THR A 150 -15.24 4.56 14.61
C THR A 150 -13.95 5.33 14.78
N VAL A 151 -13.96 6.63 14.44
CA VAL A 151 -12.87 7.53 14.78
C VAL A 151 -12.87 7.77 16.30
N VAL A 152 -11.79 7.34 16.96
CA VAL A 152 -11.62 7.45 18.41
C VAL A 152 -10.72 8.62 18.80
N ALA A 153 -9.87 9.09 17.88
CA ALA A 153 -9.02 10.27 18.06
C ALA A 153 -8.70 10.93 16.73
N LYS A 154 -8.36 12.21 16.76
CA LYS A 154 -7.90 13.01 15.63
C LYS A 154 -6.80 13.94 16.10
N SER A 155 -5.72 14.10 15.32
CA SER A 155 -4.66 15.05 15.64
C SER A 155 -5.11 16.49 15.46
N GLU A 156 -4.35 17.43 15.98
CA GLU A 156 -4.36 18.81 15.49
C GLU A 156 -3.88 18.84 14.03
N VAL A 157 -4.07 19.97 13.37
CA VAL A 157 -3.52 20.19 12.02
C VAL A 157 -1.98 20.20 12.12
N ILE A 158 -1.32 19.26 11.45
CA ILE A 158 0.14 19.07 11.50
C ILE A 158 0.85 19.45 10.20
N GLY A 159 0.09 19.71 9.15
CA GLY A 159 0.54 20.06 7.82
C GLY A 159 -0.61 20.53 6.96
N ALA A 160 -0.47 20.42 5.65
CA ALA A 160 -1.57 20.68 4.72
C ALA A 160 -1.98 19.40 3.98
N CYS A 161 -1.39 19.12 2.84
CA CYS A 161 -1.67 17.89 2.09
C CYS A 161 -0.76 16.76 2.59
N LEU A 162 -1.26 16.01 3.57
CA LEU A 162 -0.55 14.85 4.12
C LEU A 162 -0.71 13.66 3.16
N GLU A 163 0.41 12.97 2.93
CA GLU A 163 0.45 11.77 2.09
C GLU A 163 0.86 10.55 2.94
N GLY A 164 1.93 9.86 2.61
CA GLY A 164 2.36 8.62 3.25
C GLY A 164 2.42 8.67 4.77
N ILE A 165 2.10 7.55 5.40
CA ILE A 165 2.19 7.36 6.86
C ILE A 165 2.76 5.98 7.16
N ALA A 166 3.63 5.89 8.16
CA ALA A 166 4.14 4.62 8.69
C ALA A 166 4.08 4.61 10.22
N TYR A 167 3.83 3.44 10.79
CA TYR A 167 3.93 3.18 12.21
C TYR A 167 5.25 2.49 12.53
N ARG A 168 5.96 2.97 13.56
CA ARG A 168 7.17 2.34 14.09
C ARG A 168 7.29 2.62 15.58
N ASP A 169 7.34 1.56 16.38
CA ASP A 169 7.66 1.60 17.82
C ASP A 169 6.86 2.66 18.61
N GLY A 170 5.53 2.68 18.46
CA GLY A 170 4.63 3.61 19.15
C GLY A 170 4.61 5.03 18.59
N SER A 171 5.24 5.27 17.47
CA SER A 171 5.25 6.55 16.76
C SER A 171 4.68 6.43 15.34
N LEU A 172 4.03 7.49 14.89
CA LEU A 172 3.61 7.66 13.50
C LEU A 172 4.57 8.64 12.81
N TYR A 173 4.91 8.34 11.58
CA TYR A 173 5.75 9.18 10.73
C TYR A 173 4.95 9.53 9.48
N VAL A 174 4.67 10.82 9.31
CA VAL A 174 3.71 11.34 8.33
C VAL A 174 4.41 12.24 7.33
N CYS A 175 4.30 11.94 6.06
CA CYS A 175 4.81 12.77 4.97
C CYS A 175 3.95 14.04 4.85
N ASN A 176 4.55 15.20 5.10
CA ASN A 176 3.95 16.51 4.84
C ASN A 176 4.40 16.97 3.46
N ALA A 177 3.66 16.60 2.41
CA ALA A 177 4.12 16.66 1.04
C ALA A 177 4.13 18.09 0.48
N TYR A 178 2.99 18.76 0.49
CA TYR A 178 2.86 20.10 -0.09
C TYR A 178 1.77 20.93 0.62
N ASN A 179 1.79 22.22 0.39
CA ASN A 179 0.83 23.18 0.92
C ASN A 179 -0.33 23.38 -0.06
N SER A 180 -1.39 24.04 0.40
CA SER A 180 -2.58 24.32 -0.43
C SER A 180 -2.30 25.23 -1.64
N ASP A 181 -1.19 25.95 -1.64
CA ASP A 181 -0.68 26.75 -2.76
C ASP A 181 0.26 25.98 -3.70
N TYR A 182 0.37 24.64 -3.50
CA TYR A 182 1.24 23.72 -4.25
C TYR A 182 2.75 23.98 -4.05
N THR A 183 3.16 24.71 -3.03
CA THR A 183 4.57 24.74 -2.61
C THR A 183 4.92 23.45 -1.88
N TYR A 184 6.08 22.87 -2.17
CA TYR A 184 6.50 21.60 -1.62
C TYR A 184 7.18 21.76 -0.26
N ASN A 185 6.86 20.86 0.65
CA ASN A 185 7.49 20.77 1.96
C ASN A 185 8.70 19.81 1.94
N THR A 186 9.47 19.79 3.04
CA THR A 186 10.68 19.00 3.19
C THR A 186 10.73 18.29 4.54
N ASN A 187 9.59 17.83 5.05
CA ASN A 187 9.54 17.23 6.37
C ASN A 187 8.60 16.02 6.45
N VAL A 188 9.03 15.08 7.26
CA VAL A 188 8.18 14.02 7.85
C VAL A 188 7.86 14.44 9.27
N VAL A 189 6.59 14.48 9.63
CA VAL A 189 6.11 14.81 10.97
C VAL A 189 6.06 13.55 11.81
N LYS A 190 6.74 13.55 12.96
CA LYS A 190 6.66 12.47 13.93
C LYS A 190 5.59 12.78 14.98
N LEU A 191 4.65 11.84 15.18
CA LEU A 191 3.61 11.90 16.21
C LEU A 191 3.77 10.74 17.18
N ASN A 192 3.34 10.93 18.41
CA ASN A 192 3.08 9.84 19.34
C ASN A 192 1.79 9.13 18.92
N ALA A 193 1.82 7.82 18.67
CA ALA A 193 0.68 7.08 18.14
C ALA A 193 -0.51 7.01 19.11
N SER A 194 -0.26 6.97 20.44
CA SER A 194 -1.32 6.89 21.46
C SER A 194 -2.06 8.21 21.69
N THR A 195 -1.38 9.35 21.47
CA THR A 195 -1.94 10.68 21.78
C THR A 195 -2.19 11.53 20.56
N LEU A 196 -1.68 11.13 19.41
CA LEU A 196 -1.62 11.86 18.14
C LEU A 196 -0.97 13.25 18.24
N LYS A 197 -0.20 13.49 19.31
CA LYS A 197 0.53 14.75 19.48
C LYS A 197 1.81 14.75 18.66
N LYS A 198 2.06 15.89 18.01
CA LYS A 198 3.32 16.13 17.28
C LYS A 198 4.49 16.16 18.27
N GLU A 199 5.53 15.39 17.97
CA GLU A 199 6.78 15.35 18.71
C GLU A 199 7.85 16.21 18.06
N LYS A 200 8.04 16.07 16.74
CA LYS A 200 9.02 16.85 15.98
C LYS A 200 8.79 16.77 14.47
N ASP A 201 9.51 17.59 13.74
CA ASP A 201 9.75 17.47 12.31
C ASP A 201 11.10 16.81 12.04
N ILE A 202 11.14 15.93 11.05
CA ILE A 202 12.37 15.31 10.52
C ILE A 202 12.56 15.86 9.11
N THR A 203 13.66 16.55 8.89
CA THR A 203 13.97 17.14 7.58
C THR A 203 14.34 16.03 6.59
N VAL A 204 13.66 16.00 5.47
CA VAL A 204 13.89 15.10 4.33
C VAL A 204 13.99 15.90 3.04
N ALA A 205 14.13 15.23 1.90
CA ALA A 205 14.14 15.91 0.61
C ALA A 205 12.73 16.46 0.24
N CYS A 206 12.71 17.23 -0.83
CA CYS A 206 11.53 17.96 -1.31
C CYS A 206 10.37 17.03 -1.67
N ASN A 207 9.17 17.35 -1.19
CA ASN A 207 7.91 16.67 -1.51
C ASN A 207 7.90 15.18 -1.08
N PRO A 208 7.98 14.86 0.22
CA PRO A 208 7.84 13.49 0.70
C PRO A 208 6.41 12.99 0.47
N THR A 209 6.26 11.91 -0.30
CA THR A 209 4.95 11.39 -0.71
C THR A 209 4.66 9.99 -0.20
N SER A 210 5.69 9.17 0.04
CA SER A 210 5.49 7.81 0.52
C SER A 210 6.53 7.47 1.60
N ILE A 211 6.11 6.67 2.58
CA ILE A 211 6.96 6.19 3.67
C ILE A 211 6.58 4.76 4.04
N LYS A 212 7.57 3.89 4.22
CA LYS A 212 7.38 2.50 4.60
C LYS A 212 8.36 2.12 5.71
N ALA A 213 7.91 1.26 6.63
CA ALA A 213 8.72 0.73 7.70
C ALA A 213 9.20 -0.69 7.37
N SER A 214 10.47 -0.99 7.61
CA SER A 214 11.03 -2.34 7.55
C SER A 214 12.26 -2.43 8.44
N ASP A 215 12.38 -3.52 9.20
CA ASP A 215 13.55 -3.83 10.02
C ASP A 215 14.02 -2.68 10.92
N GLY A 216 13.06 -2.02 11.58
CA GLY A 216 13.32 -0.91 12.50
C GLY A 216 13.75 0.40 11.83
N ALA A 217 13.82 0.44 10.51
CA ALA A 217 14.07 1.66 9.72
C ALA A 217 12.82 2.13 8.99
N LEU A 218 12.84 3.38 8.54
CA LEU A 218 11.84 3.93 7.63
C LEU A 218 12.52 4.31 6.32
N TYR A 219 11.80 4.14 5.25
CA TYR A 219 12.22 4.52 3.91
C TYR A 219 11.22 5.53 3.35
N VAL A 220 11.72 6.68 2.89
CA VAL A 220 10.91 7.81 2.43
C VAL A 220 11.19 8.07 0.97
N LEU A 221 10.15 8.10 0.15
CA LEU A 221 10.19 8.67 -1.19
C LEU A 221 9.85 10.15 -1.10
N SER A 222 10.77 10.98 -1.55
CA SER A 222 10.56 12.40 -1.82
C SER A 222 10.50 12.60 -3.32
N SER A 223 9.36 13.04 -3.84
CA SER A 223 9.07 13.09 -5.29
C SER A 223 9.75 14.26 -6.01
N GLY A 224 10.48 15.12 -5.27
CA GLY A 224 11.11 16.29 -5.83
C GLY A 224 10.09 17.36 -6.23
N ASN A 225 10.48 18.23 -7.16
CA ASN A 225 9.63 19.34 -7.60
C ASN A 225 9.13 19.19 -9.06
N TYR A 226 9.27 17.99 -9.61
CA TYR A 226 8.96 17.67 -11.01
C TYR A 226 9.74 18.52 -12.02
N GLY A 227 10.87 19.08 -11.58
CA GLY A 227 11.76 19.94 -12.37
C GLY A 227 13.23 19.57 -12.12
N ASP A 228 13.97 20.48 -11.51
CA ASP A 228 15.42 20.33 -11.24
C ASP A 228 15.73 19.51 -9.99
N ILE A 229 14.80 19.39 -9.03
CA ILE A 229 14.95 18.54 -7.85
C ILE A 229 14.37 17.16 -8.16
N LYS A 230 15.23 16.15 -8.25
CA LYS A 230 14.86 14.78 -8.60
C LYS A 230 14.16 14.06 -7.46
N ALA A 231 13.33 13.08 -7.83
CA ALA A 231 12.77 12.13 -6.89
C ALA A 231 13.87 11.21 -6.32
N GLN A 232 13.81 10.94 -5.01
CA GLN A 232 14.83 10.15 -4.32
C GLN A 232 14.25 9.37 -3.13
N ILE A 233 14.94 8.28 -2.81
CA ILE A 233 14.65 7.46 -1.63
C ILE A 233 15.69 7.79 -0.55
N GLN A 234 15.20 8.02 0.67
CA GLN A 234 15.99 8.27 1.86
C GLN A 234 15.63 7.26 2.96
N LYS A 235 16.59 6.95 3.82
CA LYS A 235 16.40 6.11 5.00
C LYS A 235 16.38 7.00 6.25
N ILE A 236 15.43 6.77 7.14
CA ILE A 236 15.39 7.34 8.50
C ILE A 236 15.68 6.20 9.47
N ASP A 237 16.79 6.26 10.16
CA ASP A 237 17.18 5.23 11.13
C ASP A 237 16.44 5.33 12.47
N ALA A 238 16.77 4.45 13.43
CA ALA A 238 16.14 4.44 14.74
C ALA A 238 16.41 5.71 15.57
N SER A 239 17.46 6.48 15.24
CA SER A 239 17.77 7.77 15.88
C SER A 239 17.13 8.97 15.18
N ASP A 240 16.29 8.70 14.16
CA ASP A 240 15.66 9.67 13.25
C ASP A 240 16.70 10.46 12.39
N SER A 241 17.88 9.86 12.15
CA SER A 241 18.88 10.41 11.21
C SER A 241 18.53 10.02 9.77
N VAL A 242 18.66 10.98 8.84
CA VAL A 242 18.28 10.82 7.45
C VAL A 242 19.50 10.60 6.56
N THR A 243 19.44 9.57 5.72
CA THR A 243 20.52 9.25 4.76
C THR A 243 19.92 9.05 3.37
N TYR A 244 20.49 9.69 2.35
CA TYR A 244 20.17 9.44 0.94
C TYR A 244 20.60 8.02 0.55
N LEU A 245 19.76 7.33 -0.22
CA LEU A 245 20.09 6.00 -0.75
C LEU A 245 20.28 6.01 -2.27
N LEU A 246 19.27 6.39 -3.03
CA LEU A 246 19.31 6.45 -4.49
C LEU A 246 18.14 7.27 -5.05
N ASP A 247 18.23 7.63 -6.33
CA ASP A 247 17.11 8.21 -7.07
C ASP A 247 16.04 7.13 -7.33
N GLY A 248 14.77 7.52 -7.27
CA GLY A 248 13.65 6.60 -7.50
C GLY A 248 12.31 7.31 -7.47
N THR A 249 11.35 6.81 -8.25
CA THR A 249 9.99 7.36 -8.37
C THR A 249 8.93 6.46 -7.73
N LEU A 250 9.22 5.17 -7.54
CA LEU A 250 8.41 4.20 -6.82
C LEU A 250 9.34 3.27 -6.04
N PHE A 251 8.87 2.79 -4.90
CA PHE A 251 9.62 1.81 -4.15
C PHE A 251 8.73 0.90 -3.30
N ASP A 252 9.29 -0.25 -2.97
CA ASP A 252 8.85 -1.06 -1.84
C ASP A 252 10.05 -1.58 -1.06
N VAL A 253 9.83 -1.96 0.18
CA VAL A 253 10.85 -2.55 1.03
C VAL A 253 10.29 -3.81 1.68
N CYS A 254 11.02 -4.90 1.53
CA CYS A 254 10.63 -6.20 2.05
C CYS A 254 11.85 -6.89 2.66
N ASN A 255 11.74 -7.29 3.94
CA ASN A 255 12.80 -7.97 4.67
C ASN A 255 14.16 -7.25 4.52
N GLY A 256 14.17 -5.93 4.75
CA GLY A 256 15.36 -5.07 4.63
C GLY A 256 15.89 -4.83 3.22
N THR A 257 15.31 -5.47 2.20
CA THR A 257 15.66 -5.26 0.81
C THR A 257 14.75 -4.23 0.17
N LEU A 258 15.35 -3.20 -0.42
CA LEU A 258 14.65 -2.12 -1.11
C LEU A 258 14.55 -2.44 -2.60
N TYR A 259 13.36 -2.33 -3.16
CA TYR A 259 13.08 -2.46 -4.59
C TYR A 259 12.63 -1.11 -5.13
N VAL A 260 13.31 -0.58 -6.14
CA VAL A 260 13.10 0.78 -6.64
C VAL A 260 12.90 0.78 -8.14
N ILE A 261 11.89 1.51 -8.57
CA ILE A 261 11.70 1.92 -9.95
C ILE A 261 12.06 3.40 -10.03
N ASN A 262 12.92 3.76 -10.98
CA ASN A 262 13.19 5.15 -11.31
C ASN A 262 12.78 5.38 -12.76
N SER A 263 11.61 6.01 -12.96
CA SER A 263 11.05 6.34 -14.26
C SER A 263 11.13 7.85 -14.46
N VAL A 264 11.96 8.29 -15.39
CA VAL A 264 12.23 9.70 -15.66
C VAL A 264 11.86 10.03 -17.07
N THR A 265 11.01 11.04 -17.25
CA THR A 265 10.61 11.54 -18.56
C THR A 265 11.44 12.76 -18.93
N ASN A 266 12.04 12.74 -20.12
CA ASN A 266 12.65 13.92 -20.73
C ASN A 266 11.52 14.75 -21.36
N TRP A 267 11.23 15.91 -20.78
CA TRP A 267 10.13 16.77 -21.25
C TRP A 267 10.39 17.49 -22.57
N GLU A 268 11.64 17.44 -23.09
CA GLU A 268 11.97 17.99 -24.42
C GLU A 268 11.69 16.97 -25.53
N THR A 269 12.03 15.68 -25.28
CA THR A 269 11.84 14.59 -26.27
C THR A 269 10.61 13.75 -25.99
N TYR A 270 9.99 13.89 -24.81
CA TYR A 270 8.91 13.05 -24.29
C TYR A 270 9.27 11.56 -24.15
N GLU A 271 10.55 11.24 -24.16
CA GLU A 271 11.03 9.87 -23.94
C GLU A 271 11.16 9.60 -22.45
N SER A 272 10.67 8.45 -22.02
CA SER A 272 10.81 7.98 -20.64
C SER A 272 11.88 6.90 -20.56
N THR A 273 12.75 7.01 -19.57
CA THR A 273 13.72 5.98 -19.21
C THR A 273 13.35 5.40 -17.87
N THR A 274 13.15 4.09 -17.80
CA THR A 274 12.80 3.38 -16.58
C THR A 274 13.93 2.41 -16.21
N THR A 275 14.38 2.50 -14.97
CA THR A 275 15.39 1.59 -14.40
C THR A 275 14.83 0.92 -13.16
N TYR A 276 15.28 -0.31 -12.90
CA TYR A 276 14.84 -1.14 -11.80
C TYR A 276 16.06 -1.53 -10.97
N THR A 277 16.04 -1.24 -9.68
CA THR A 277 17.16 -1.48 -8.78
C THR A 277 16.68 -2.18 -7.52
N ARG A 278 17.36 -3.25 -7.14
CA ARG A 278 17.29 -3.89 -5.84
C ARG A 278 18.48 -3.41 -5.01
N CYS A 279 18.25 -2.98 -3.78
CA CYS A 279 19.28 -2.61 -2.83
C CYS A 279 19.10 -3.47 -1.57
N ASP A 280 20.06 -4.35 -1.28
CA ASP A 280 20.01 -5.21 -0.11
C ASP A 280 20.33 -4.43 1.19
N ALA A 281 20.19 -5.09 2.33
CA ALA A 281 20.38 -4.48 3.64
C ALA A 281 21.81 -3.93 3.84
N ASP A 282 22.80 -4.50 3.14
CA ASP A 282 24.21 -4.06 3.16
C ASP A 282 24.47 -2.88 2.23
N GLY A 283 23.44 -2.40 1.52
CA GLY A 283 23.51 -1.28 0.59
C GLY A 283 24.06 -1.63 -0.79
N LYS A 284 24.23 -2.93 -1.09
CA LYS A 284 24.63 -3.39 -2.42
C LYS A 284 23.48 -3.23 -3.39
N LYS A 285 23.73 -2.51 -4.47
CA LYS A 285 22.76 -2.26 -5.54
C LYS A 285 22.94 -3.24 -6.68
N THR A 286 21.84 -3.82 -7.13
CA THR A 286 21.82 -4.75 -8.26
C THR A 286 20.65 -4.35 -9.16
N SER A 287 20.90 -4.15 -10.44
CA SER A 287 19.83 -3.92 -11.41
C SER A 287 19.07 -5.22 -11.67
N PHE A 288 17.77 -5.14 -11.83
CA PHE A 288 16.97 -6.23 -12.37
C PHE A 288 16.18 -5.73 -13.58
N THR A 289 15.78 -6.64 -14.45
CA THR A 289 15.03 -6.28 -15.66
C THR A 289 13.75 -7.12 -15.68
N PRO A 290 12.58 -6.50 -15.59
CA PRO A 290 11.33 -7.20 -15.83
C PRO A 290 11.33 -7.86 -17.22
N THR A 291 10.83 -9.07 -17.33
CA THR A 291 10.68 -9.78 -18.61
C THR A 291 9.57 -9.18 -19.46
N GLU A 292 8.62 -8.48 -18.84
CA GLU A 292 7.53 -7.77 -19.48
C GLU A 292 7.92 -6.30 -19.72
N ASN A 293 7.47 -5.73 -20.84
CA ASN A 293 7.63 -4.30 -21.08
C ASN A 293 6.58 -3.52 -20.27
N ILE A 294 7.04 -2.79 -19.26
CA ILE A 294 6.18 -1.98 -18.37
C ILE A 294 6.38 -0.52 -18.77
N VAL A 295 5.36 0.08 -19.38
CA VAL A 295 5.47 1.42 -20.01
C VAL A 295 5.27 2.54 -19.00
N SER A 296 4.26 2.41 -18.12
CA SER A 296 3.88 3.47 -17.18
C SER A 296 3.65 2.85 -15.79
N PRO A 297 4.74 2.44 -15.09
CA PRO A 297 4.60 1.82 -13.77
C PRO A 297 3.95 2.79 -12.79
N CYS A 298 2.98 2.29 -12.02
CA CYS A 298 2.24 3.09 -11.03
C CYS A 298 2.32 2.54 -9.60
N ALA A 299 2.64 1.28 -9.41
CA ALA A 299 2.99 0.74 -8.10
C ALA A 299 4.02 -0.39 -8.19
N ILE A 300 4.75 -0.60 -7.11
CA ILE A 300 5.58 -1.78 -6.87
C ILE A 300 5.29 -2.30 -5.47
N ALA A 301 5.16 -3.62 -5.33
CA ALA A 301 5.01 -4.31 -4.05
C ALA A 301 5.74 -5.64 -4.08
N VAL A 302 6.25 -6.08 -2.93
CA VAL A 302 6.98 -7.35 -2.81
C VAL A 302 6.30 -8.20 -1.74
N ASP A 303 5.87 -9.40 -2.12
CA ASP A 303 5.26 -10.36 -1.20
C ASP A 303 6.30 -10.83 -0.18
N PRO A 304 6.08 -10.57 1.12
CA PRO A 304 7.08 -10.88 2.15
C PRO A 304 7.28 -12.38 2.38
N VAL A 305 6.35 -13.22 1.92
CA VAL A 305 6.40 -14.67 2.09
C VAL A 305 7.04 -15.36 0.89
N THR A 306 6.61 -15.00 -0.33
CA THR A 306 7.09 -15.65 -1.57
C THR A 306 8.28 -14.95 -2.20
N GLY A 307 8.50 -13.66 -1.87
CA GLY A 307 9.49 -12.82 -2.55
C GLY A 307 9.06 -12.37 -3.96
N TYR A 308 7.85 -12.65 -4.38
CA TYR A 308 7.34 -12.22 -5.69
C TYR A 308 7.27 -10.70 -5.77
N VAL A 309 7.76 -10.16 -6.87
CA VAL A 309 7.73 -8.71 -7.13
C VAL A 309 6.57 -8.39 -8.06
N PHE A 310 5.68 -7.53 -7.59
CA PHE A 310 4.51 -7.05 -8.33
C PHE A 310 4.80 -5.64 -8.83
N ILE A 311 4.57 -5.41 -10.10
CA ILE A 311 4.65 -4.08 -10.70
C ILE A 311 3.37 -3.85 -11.49
N SER A 312 2.61 -2.85 -11.08
CA SER A 312 1.42 -2.44 -11.83
C SER A 312 1.74 -1.33 -12.81
N SER A 313 0.92 -1.20 -13.83
CA SER A 313 1.06 -0.17 -14.87
C SER A 313 -0.30 0.26 -15.38
N TYR A 314 -0.42 1.52 -15.76
CA TYR A 314 -1.50 1.97 -16.63
C TYR A 314 -1.46 1.26 -17.97
N ALA A 315 -2.58 1.21 -18.66
CA ALA A 315 -2.63 0.77 -20.05
C ALA A 315 -1.75 1.67 -20.94
N THR A 316 -1.29 1.13 -22.05
CA THR A 316 -0.58 1.91 -23.07
C THR A 316 -1.56 2.31 -24.17
N GLY A 317 -1.76 3.61 -24.36
CA GLY A 317 -2.58 4.14 -25.44
C GLY A 317 -1.93 3.98 -26.81
N ALA A 318 -2.69 4.22 -27.86
CA ALA A 318 -2.22 4.12 -29.26
C ALA A 318 -1.06 5.08 -29.58
N ASN A 319 -0.90 6.14 -28.80
CA ASN A 319 0.19 7.11 -28.90
C ASN A 319 1.47 6.69 -28.15
N GLY A 320 1.47 5.51 -27.49
CA GLY A 320 2.59 4.99 -26.73
C GLY A 320 2.71 5.51 -25.29
N TYR A 321 1.80 6.40 -24.84
CA TYR A 321 1.75 6.93 -23.48
C TYR A 321 0.70 6.21 -22.64
N ALA A 322 0.66 6.51 -21.33
CA ALA A 322 -0.36 6.00 -20.42
C ALA A 322 -1.78 6.38 -20.90
N ASP A 323 -2.68 5.40 -20.91
CA ASP A 323 -4.11 5.60 -21.06
C ASP A 323 -4.78 5.46 -19.68
N TYR A 324 -5.18 6.59 -19.12
CA TYR A 324 -5.82 6.68 -17.81
C TYR A 324 -7.33 6.35 -17.85
N SER A 325 -7.83 5.88 -18.98
CA SER A 325 -9.24 5.50 -19.16
C SER A 325 -9.45 4.02 -19.49
N ALA A 326 -8.38 3.31 -19.75
CA ALA A 326 -8.39 1.87 -20.05
C ALA A 326 -7.88 1.03 -18.89
N ASP A 327 -8.32 -0.23 -18.84
CA ASP A 327 -7.87 -1.19 -17.85
C ASP A 327 -6.34 -1.35 -17.89
N GLY A 328 -5.72 -1.13 -16.72
CA GLY A 328 -4.30 -1.35 -16.52
C GLY A 328 -3.96 -2.83 -16.31
N TYR A 329 -2.74 -3.08 -15.88
CA TYR A 329 -2.28 -4.46 -15.66
C TYR A 329 -1.30 -4.56 -14.49
N VAL A 330 -1.13 -5.78 -14.00
CA VAL A 330 -0.13 -6.14 -12.99
C VAL A 330 0.76 -7.23 -13.57
N CYS A 331 2.07 -7.00 -13.56
CA CYS A 331 3.08 -8.01 -13.83
C CYS A 331 3.64 -8.54 -12.51
N VAL A 332 3.75 -9.84 -12.39
CA VAL A 332 4.30 -10.55 -11.22
C VAL A 332 5.55 -11.29 -11.65
N PHE A 333 6.62 -11.15 -10.89
CA PHE A 333 7.91 -11.76 -11.19
C PHE A 333 8.38 -12.61 -10.04
N ASP A 334 8.70 -13.86 -10.37
CA ASP A 334 9.47 -14.80 -9.52
C ASP A 334 10.88 -14.85 -10.09
N PHE A 335 11.76 -13.99 -9.57
CA PHE A 335 13.13 -13.90 -10.08
C PHE A 335 14.00 -15.12 -9.72
N ASP A 336 13.63 -15.86 -8.68
CA ASP A 336 14.38 -17.06 -8.27
C ASP A 336 14.16 -18.24 -9.22
N ASN A 337 12.97 -18.31 -9.84
CA ASN A 337 12.58 -19.36 -10.78
C ASN A 337 12.45 -18.90 -12.24
N ASP A 338 12.81 -17.65 -12.54
CA ASP A 338 12.70 -17.02 -13.88
C ASP A 338 11.29 -17.17 -14.47
N LYS A 339 10.27 -16.83 -13.67
CA LYS A 339 8.87 -16.87 -14.07
C LYS A 339 8.23 -15.51 -13.97
N SER A 340 7.27 -15.26 -14.86
CA SER A 340 6.43 -14.06 -14.82
C SER A 340 5.00 -14.36 -15.22
N TRP A 341 4.10 -13.53 -14.72
CA TRP A 341 2.67 -13.53 -15.04
C TRP A 341 2.21 -12.11 -15.28
N LYS A 342 1.24 -11.95 -16.16
CA LYS A 342 0.62 -10.67 -16.45
C LYS A 342 -0.90 -10.79 -16.36
N TYR A 343 -1.50 -9.90 -15.57
CA TYR A 343 -2.93 -9.88 -15.29
C TYR A 343 -3.52 -8.53 -15.69
N THR A 344 -4.62 -8.52 -16.43
CA THR A 344 -5.38 -7.29 -16.69
C THR A 344 -6.20 -6.96 -15.45
N ALA A 345 -5.92 -5.81 -14.84
CA ALA A 345 -6.60 -5.29 -13.65
C ALA A 345 -7.71 -4.29 -14.06
N GLY A 346 -8.14 -3.43 -13.14
CA GLY A 346 -9.00 -2.29 -13.48
C GLY A 346 -8.18 -1.05 -13.89
N VAL A 347 -8.87 0.08 -14.07
CA VAL A 347 -8.24 1.36 -14.43
C VAL A 347 -7.43 1.91 -13.26
N GLY A 348 -6.16 2.24 -13.47
CA GLY A 348 -5.26 2.81 -12.46
C GLY A 348 -4.97 1.88 -11.29
N PRO A 349 -4.29 0.71 -11.49
CA PRO A 349 -3.96 -0.20 -10.40
C PRO A 349 -2.85 0.39 -9.50
N CYS A 350 -3.24 1.12 -8.45
CA CYS A 350 -2.35 1.99 -7.66
C CYS A 350 -1.82 1.36 -6.36
N THR A 351 -2.51 0.34 -5.81
CA THR A 351 -2.11 -0.27 -4.54
C THR A 351 -2.24 -1.79 -4.62
N ILE A 352 -1.24 -2.49 -4.07
CA ILE A 352 -1.19 -3.96 -4.01
C ILE A 352 -1.02 -4.36 -2.55
N VAL A 353 -1.89 -5.25 -2.05
CA VAL A 353 -1.90 -5.71 -0.65
C VAL A 353 -1.98 -7.23 -0.62
N PHE A 354 -1.05 -7.86 0.09
CA PHE A 354 -0.96 -9.31 0.16
C PHE A 354 -1.93 -9.91 1.19
N ASN A 355 -2.61 -10.98 0.79
CA ASN A 355 -3.51 -11.73 1.65
C ASN A 355 -2.74 -12.85 2.36
N GLU A 356 -2.08 -12.48 3.44
CA GLU A 356 -1.33 -13.40 4.28
C GLU A 356 -2.25 -14.11 5.28
N VAL A 357 -2.09 -15.41 5.41
CA VAL A 357 -2.84 -16.23 6.37
C VAL A 357 -1.92 -17.16 7.14
N SER A 358 -2.26 -17.45 8.38
CA SER A 358 -1.57 -18.46 9.19
C SER A 358 -2.24 -19.82 8.99
N VAL A 359 -1.49 -20.81 8.54
CA VAL A 359 -1.96 -22.17 8.36
C VAL A 359 -1.21 -23.13 9.27
N ALA A 360 -1.89 -24.14 9.77
CA ALA A 360 -1.26 -25.20 10.54
C ALA A 360 -0.33 -26.05 9.64
N LYS A 361 0.87 -26.36 10.14
CA LYS A 361 1.87 -27.13 9.43
C LYS A 361 1.67 -28.61 9.63
#